data_34e2d8b81579420e11a0f42c58bd2a85
#
_entry.id   34e2d8b81579420e11a0f42c58bd2a85
#
_cell.length_a   1.000
_cell.length_b   1.000
_cell.length_c   1.000
_cell.angle_alpha   90.00
_cell.angle_beta   90.00
_cell.angle_gamma   90.00
#
_symmetry.space_group_name_H-M   'P 1'
#
loop_
_entity.id
_entity.type
_entity.pdbx_description
1 polymer ?
#
loop_
_entity_poly.entity_id
_entity_poly.type
_entity_poly.pdbx_seq_one_letter_code
_entity_poly.pdbx_strand_id
1 'polypeptide(L)'
;MLVRFTRGNQKLKCNTAAEKASAIIRVMEYVEQGNASYSVTGTRVSLDSIVYAFLRGESAESIAESFPALSLEQVYGAIAYYLAHRAAIDTYLDQGRADFKRMREQARREHPLLHSKLEAAKEQSVSRRR
;
A
#
# COMPACT_ATOMS: atom_id res chain seq x y z
N MET A 1 31.01 -43.13 -3.42
CA MET A 1 31.04 -42.37 -2.16
C MET A 1 30.93 -40.84 -2.38
N LEU A 2 31.55 -40.29 -3.38
CA LEU A 2 31.46 -38.84 -3.71
C LEU A 2 30.06 -38.34 -4.07
N VAL A 3 29.21 -39.18 -4.66
CA VAL A 3 27.84 -38.86 -5.06
C VAL A 3 26.90 -38.68 -3.84
N ARG A 4 27.16 -39.32 -2.72
CA ARG A 4 26.37 -39.16 -1.50
C ARG A 4 26.66 -37.84 -0.76
N PHE A 5 27.87 -37.31 -0.88
CA PHE A 5 28.27 -36.07 -0.22
C PHE A 5 27.71 -34.83 -0.93
N THR A 6 27.62 -34.85 -2.25
CA THR A 6 27.03 -33.79 -3.06
C THR A 6 25.52 -33.69 -2.89
N ARG A 7 24.79 -34.78 -2.66
CA ARG A 7 23.35 -34.78 -2.37
C ARG A 7 23.00 -34.10 -1.04
N GLY A 8 23.82 -34.30 0.00
CA GLY A 8 23.63 -33.65 1.30
C GLY A 8 23.80 -32.14 1.24
N ASN A 9 24.76 -31.68 0.48
CA ASN A 9 25.05 -30.25 0.33
C ASN A 9 24.03 -29.53 -0.54
N GLN A 10 23.46 -30.19 -1.55
CA GLN A 10 22.37 -29.64 -2.35
C GLN A 10 21.06 -29.54 -1.57
N LYS A 11 20.78 -30.50 -0.67
CA LYS A 11 19.59 -30.45 0.18
C LYS A 11 19.60 -29.28 1.15
N LEU A 12 20.76 -28.96 1.74
CA LEU A 12 20.94 -27.81 2.62
C LEU A 12 20.82 -26.45 1.86
N LYS A 13 21.35 -26.38 0.65
CA LYS A 13 21.21 -25.18 -0.19
C LYS A 13 19.78 -24.94 -0.66
N CYS A 14 19.05 -25.99 -1.01
CA CYS A 14 17.63 -25.90 -1.37
C CYS A 14 16.77 -25.48 -0.18
N ASN A 15 17.03 -25.95 1.03
CA ASN A 15 16.28 -25.56 2.21
C ASN A 15 16.44 -24.07 2.54
N THR A 16 17.66 -23.54 2.46
CA THR A 16 17.92 -22.10 2.71
C THR A 16 17.26 -21.20 1.67
N ALA A 17 17.25 -21.58 0.40
CA ALA A 17 16.56 -20.86 -0.66
C ALA A 17 15.03 -20.95 -0.52
N ALA A 18 14.50 -22.12 -0.13
CA ALA A 18 13.08 -22.33 0.12
C ALA A 18 12.59 -21.54 1.36
N GLU A 19 13.38 -21.48 2.43
CA GLU A 19 13.07 -20.66 3.62
C GLU A 19 13.06 -19.17 3.31
N LYS A 20 14.03 -18.67 2.55
CA LYS A 20 14.06 -17.28 2.09
C LYS A 20 12.90 -16.96 1.14
N ALA A 21 12.60 -17.83 0.20
CA ALA A 21 11.46 -17.71 -0.70
C ALA A 21 10.14 -17.76 0.08
N SER A 22 10.00 -18.65 1.07
CA SER A 22 8.83 -18.73 1.93
C SER A 22 8.63 -17.48 2.78
N ALA A 23 9.70 -16.90 3.34
CA ALA A 23 9.64 -15.65 4.07
C ALA A 23 9.26 -14.47 3.19
N ILE A 24 9.78 -14.38 1.96
CA ILE A 24 9.41 -13.37 0.97
C ILE A 24 7.95 -13.52 0.56
N ILE A 25 7.46 -14.73 0.32
CA ILE A 25 6.07 -15.02 -0.03
C ILE A 25 5.13 -14.60 1.11
N ARG A 26 5.46 -14.85 2.36
CA ARG A 26 4.66 -14.44 3.52
C ARG A 26 4.52 -12.92 3.64
N VAL A 27 5.55 -12.17 3.35
CA VAL A 27 5.51 -10.70 3.36
C VAL A 27 4.72 -10.16 2.17
N MET A 28 4.74 -10.84 1.03
CA MET A 28 3.95 -10.50 -0.16
C MET A 28 2.49 -10.98 -0.07
N GLU A 29 2.15 -11.84 0.88
CA GLU A 29 0.80 -12.39 1.04
C GLU A 29 -0.25 -11.32 1.41
N TYR A 30 0.16 -10.26 2.08
CA TYR A 30 -0.72 -9.17 2.51
C TYR A 30 -0.83 -8.01 1.52
N VAL A 31 0.08 -7.91 0.56
CA VAL A 31 0.11 -6.82 -0.42
C VAL A 31 0.33 -7.38 -1.81
N GLU A 32 -0.56 -7.06 -2.72
CA GLU A 32 -0.44 -7.39 -4.13
C GLU A 32 -0.11 -6.13 -4.95
N GLN A 33 0.77 -6.31 -5.92
CA GLN A 33 1.12 -5.26 -6.87
C GLN A 33 0.33 -5.45 -8.16
N GLY A 34 -0.57 -4.50 -8.43
CA GLY A 34 -1.25 -4.39 -9.73
C GLY A 34 -0.38 -3.66 -10.77
N ASN A 35 -0.96 -3.35 -11.92
CA ASN A 35 -0.25 -2.71 -13.04
C ASN A 35 0.37 -1.34 -12.69
N ALA A 36 -0.20 -0.60 -11.75
CA ALA A 36 0.25 0.74 -11.37
C ALA A 36 -0.01 1.08 -9.89
N SER A 37 -0.48 0.14 -9.09
CA SER A 37 -0.87 0.39 -7.71
C SER A 37 -0.61 -0.82 -6.82
N TYR A 38 -0.44 -0.55 -5.54
CA TYR A 38 -0.37 -1.56 -4.49
C TYR A 38 -1.70 -1.63 -3.76
N SER A 39 -2.21 -2.83 -3.52
CA SER A 39 -3.45 -3.07 -2.77
C SER A 39 -3.26 -4.18 -1.73
N VAL A 40 -4.11 -4.18 -0.72
CA VAL A 40 -4.16 -5.28 0.25
C VAL A 40 -4.81 -6.48 -0.41
N THR A 41 -4.12 -7.61 -0.38
CA THR A 41 -4.52 -8.85 -1.04
C THR A 41 -5.96 -9.24 -0.72
N GLY A 42 -6.73 -9.51 -1.77
CA GLY A 42 -8.14 -9.89 -1.66
C GLY A 42 -9.11 -8.75 -1.33
N THR A 43 -8.64 -7.50 -1.34
CA THR A 43 -9.47 -6.33 -1.07
C THR A 43 -9.30 -5.25 -2.15
N ARG A 44 -10.16 -4.23 -2.12
CA ARG A 44 -10.02 -3.03 -2.95
C ARG A 44 -9.33 -1.86 -2.24
N VAL A 45 -8.83 -2.11 -1.03
CA VAL A 45 -8.16 -1.06 -0.25
C VAL A 45 -6.72 -0.91 -0.73
N SER A 46 -6.36 0.30 -1.14
CA SER A 46 -5.00 0.59 -1.56
C SER A 46 -4.05 0.63 -0.37
N LEU A 47 -2.82 0.19 -0.60
CA LEU A 47 -1.74 0.29 0.39
C LEU A 47 -1.51 1.75 0.81
N ASP A 48 -1.65 2.69 -0.12
CA ASP A 48 -1.50 4.14 0.10
C ASP A 48 -2.36 4.64 1.26
N SER A 49 -3.62 4.20 1.31
CA SER A 49 -4.57 4.60 2.36
C SER A 49 -4.09 4.19 3.74
N ILE A 50 -3.56 2.99 3.87
CA ILE A 50 -3.03 2.46 5.14
C ILE A 50 -1.73 3.18 5.51
N VAL A 51 -0.82 3.35 4.55
CA VAL A 51 0.46 4.02 4.79
C VAL A 51 0.25 5.47 5.20
N TYR A 52 -0.66 6.21 4.55
CA TYR A 52 -0.97 7.57 4.94
C TYR A 52 -1.59 7.67 6.34
N ALA A 53 -2.47 6.75 6.72
CA ALA A 53 -3.04 6.68 8.07
C ALA A 53 -1.94 6.40 9.11
N PHE A 54 -1.08 5.41 8.83
CA PHE A 54 0.06 5.08 9.67
C PHE A 54 1.04 6.26 9.84
N LEU A 55 1.37 6.97 8.77
CA LEU A 55 2.26 8.14 8.81
C LEU A 55 1.64 9.34 9.55
N ARG A 56 0.32 9.43 9.63
CA ARG A 56 -0.39 10.40 10.49
C ARG A 56 -0.37 10.03 11.97
N GLY A 57 0.14 8.86 12.32
CA GLY A 57 0.24 8.37 13.69
C GLY A 57 -0.99 7.59 14.17
N GLU A 58 -1.84 7.13 13.25
CA GLU A 58 -2.98 6.26 13.60
C GLU A 58 -2.48 4.86 13.99
N SER A 59 -3.10 4.25 15.00
CA SER A 59 -2.80 2.87 15.37
C SER A 59 -3.39 1.87 14.37
N ALA A 60 -2.84 0.66 14.31
CA ALA A 60 -3.35 -0.38 13.43
C ALA A 60 -4.82 -0.71 13.70
N GLU A 61 -5.23 -0.65 14.96
CA GLU A 61 -6.62 -0.86 15.41
C GLU A 61 -7.55 0.25 14.86
N SER A 62 -7.13 1.52 14.96
CA SER A 62 -7.89 2.65 14.43
C SER A 62 -8.01 2.59 12.90
N ILE A 63 -6.94 2.16 12.24
CA ILE A 63 -6.95 1.93 10.79
C ILE A 63 -7.94 0.82 10.42
N ALA A 64 -7.92 -0.31 11.15
CA ALA A 64 -8.86 -1.41 10.91
C ALA A 64 -10.33 -0.98 11.13
N GLU A 65 -10.61 -0.14 12.12
CA GLU A 65 -11.95 0.44 12.33
C GLU A 65 -12.38 1.36 11.17
N SER A 66 -11.44 2.11 10.60
CA SER A 66 -11.69 3.00 9.46
C SER A 66 -11.92 2.24 8.14
N PHE A 67 -11.39 1.05 8.02
CA PHE A 67 -11.50 0.19 6.84
C PHE A 67 -12.11 -1.17 7.18
N PRO A 68 -13.44 -1.28 7.33
CA PRO A 68 -14.11 -2.51 7.75
C PRO A 68 -13.88 -3.73 6.84
N ALA A 69 -13.41 -3.50 5.60
CA ALA A 69 -13.03 -4.56 4.67
C ALA A 69 -11.70 -5.24 5.01
N LEU A 70 -10.94 -4.68 5.96
CA LEU A 70 -9.64 -5.20 6.38
C LEU A 70 -9.73 -5.85 7.75
N SER A 71 -9.03 -6.97 7.91
CA SER A 71 -8.75 -7.51 9.22
C SER A 71 -7.57 -6.77 9.86
N LEU A 72 -7.48 -6.80 11.18
CA LEU A 72 -6.34 -6.23 11.91
C LEU A 72 -5.01 -6.86 11.47
N GLU A 73 -5.00 -8.16 11.18
CA GLU A 73 -3.85 -8.89 10.63
C GLU A 73 -3.39 -8.30 9.29
N GLN A 74 -4.33 -8.02 8.38
CA GLN A 74 -4.03 -7.41 7.08
C GLN A 74 -3.44 -6.00 7.23
N VAL A 75 -3.93 -5.20 8.18
CA VAL A 75 -3.38 -3.88 8.47
C VAL A 75 -1.94 -3.98 8.97
N TYR A 76 -1.66 -4.86 9.93
CA TYR A 76 -0.28 -5.10 10.39
C TYR A 76 0.62 -5.62 9.27
N GLY A 77 0.12 -6.54 8.43
CA GLY A 77 0.85 -7.07 7.28
C GLY A 77 1.20 -5.99 6.26
N ALA A 78 0.27 -5.09 5.97
CA ALA A 78 0.48 -3.95 5.07
C ALA A 78 1.52 -2.96 5.62
N ILE A 79 1.46 -2.65 6.92
CA ILE A 79 2.45 -1.79 7.60
C ILE A 79 3.83 -2.45 7.58
N ALA A 80 3.91 -3.75 7.87
CA ALA A 80 5.17 -4.49 7.83
C ALA A 80 5.77 -4.50 6.42
N TYR A 81 4.95 -4.67 5.39
CA TYR A 81 5.37 -4.57 3.99
C TYR A 81 5.94 -3.19 3.66
N TYR A 82 5.24 -2.13 4.06
CA TYR A 82 5.73 -0.76 3.87
C TYR A 82 7.09 -0.55 4.54
N LEU A 83 7.25 -0.96 5.79
CA LEU A 83 8.50 -0.79 6.53
C LEU A 83 9.66 -1.58 5.91
N ALA A 84 9.39 -2.76 5.35
CA ALA A 84 10.38 -3.56 4.64
C ALA A 84 10.80 -2.95 3.29
N HIS A 85 9.90 -2.22 2.61
CA HIS A 85 10.11 -1.66 1.27
C HIS A 85 9.98 -0.13 1.25
N ARG A 86 10.32 0.53 2.33
CA ARG A 86 10.05 1.95 2.58
C ARG A 86 10.49 2.84 1.42
N ALA A 87 11.73 2.73 0.95
CA ALA A 87 12.25 3.60 -0.11
C ALA A 87 11.48 3.46 -1.43
N ALA A 88 11.11 2.23 -1.80
CA ALA A 88 10.34 1.97 -3.01
C ALA A 88 8.91 2.50 -2.90
N ILE A 89 8.26 2.28 -1.76
CA ILE A 89 6.89 2.75 -1.53
C ILE A 89 6.83 4.26 -1.38
N ASP A 90 7.77 4.90 -0.70
CA ASP A 90 7.84 6.36 -0.60
C ASP A 90 7.97 7.00 -2.00
N THR A 91 8.84 6.45 -2.86
CA THR A 91 8.97 6.90 -4.25
C THR A 91 7.66 6.75 -5.03
N TYR A 92 6.98 5.62 -4.87
CA TYR A 92 5.67 5.36 -5.49
C TYR A 92 4.61 6.36 -5.01
N LEU A 93 4.54 6.64 -3.72
CA LEU A 93 3.59 7.61 -3.14
C LEU A 93 3.85 9.04 -3.64
N ASP A 94 5.11 9.44 -3.76
CA ASP A 94 5.48 10.76 -4.27
C ASP A 94 5.13 10.91 -5.75
N GLN A 95 5.34 9.88 -6.56
CA GLN A 95 4.88 9.84 -7.95
C GLN A 95 3.37 9.95 -8.05
N GLY A 96 2.64 9.20 -7.23
CA GLY A 96 1.18 9.25 -7.17
C GLY A 96 0.65 10.64 -6.80
N ARG A 97 1.29 11.33 -5.86
CA ARG A 97 0.95 12.72 -5.50
C ARG A 97 1.18 13.68 -6.66
N ALA A 98 2.29 13.55 -7.36
CA ALA A 98 2.61 14.38 -8.51
C ALA A 98 1.61 14.16 -9.66
N ASP A 99 1.26 12.92 -9.94
CA ASP A 99 0.27 12.55 -10.95
C ASP A 99 -1.13 13.07 -10.59
N PHE A 100 -1.55 12.91 -9.35
CA PHE A 100 -2.82 13.43 -8.86
C PHE A 100 -2.89 14.96 -8.99
N LYS A 101 -1.82 15.66 -8.65
CA LYS A 101 -1.73 17.12 -8.80
C LYS A 101 -1.88 17.53 -10.27
N ARG A 102 -1.18 16.85 -11.19
CA ARG A 102 -1.27 17.10 -12.63
C ARG A 102 -2.70 16.88 -13.16
N MET A 103 -3.31 15.75 -12.82
CA MET A 103 -4.69 15.43 -13.22
C MET A 103 -5.69 16.44 -12.67
N ARG A 104 -5.52 16.89 -11.44
CA ARG A 104 -6.36 17.90 -10.82
C ARG A 104 -6.25 19.26 -11.52
N GLU A 105 -5.04 19.67 -11.89
CA GLU A 105 -4.82 20.90 -12.63
C GLU A 105 -5.38 20.82 -14.05
N GLN A 106 -5.25 19.68 -14.71
CA GLN A 106 -5.85 19.43 -16.02
C GLN A 106 -7.37 19.47 -15.95
N ALA A 107 -7.99 18.77 -15.02
CA ALA A 107 -9.44 18.79 -14.81
C ALA A 107 -9.98 20.21 -14.52
N ARG A 108 -9.21 21.02 -13.76
CA ARG A 108 -9.55 22.43 -13.52
C ARG A 108 -9.58 23.26 -14.81
N ARG A 109 -8.63 23.00 -15.72
CA ARG A 109 -8.57 23.72 -17.01
C ARG A 109 -9.68 23.27 -17.97
N GLU A 110 -9.98 21.97 -17.99
CA GLU A 110 -10.99 21.40 -18.88
C GLU A 110 -12.42 21.69 -18.42
N HIS A 111 -12.64 21.76 -17.09
CA HIS A 111 -13.95 21.93 -16.50
C HIS A 111 -14.02 23.06 -15.44
N PRO A 112 -13.79 24.34 -15.84
CA PRO A 112 -13.70 25.44 -14.90
C PRO A 112 -15.01 25.69 -14.13
N LEU A 113 -16.16 25.52 -14.78
CA LEU A 113 -17.47 25.69 -14.14
C LEU A 113 -17.77 24.61 -13.10
N LEU A 114 -17.37 23.37 -13.36
CA LEU A 114 -17.51 22.30 -12.39
C LEU A 114 -16.62 22.57 -11.17
N HIS A 115 -15.38 22.99 -11.41
CA HIS A 115 -14.45 23.33 -10.35
C HIS A 115 -15.00 24.43 -9.43
N SER A 116 -15.54 25.53 -9.99
CA SER A 116 -16.10 26.62 -9.20
C SER A 116 -17.30 26.17 -8.35
N LYS A 117 -18.18 25.31 -8.89
CA LYS A 117 -19.31 24.73 -8.14
C LYS A 117 -18.84 23.82 -6.99
N LEU A 118 -17.80 23.02 -7.20
CA LEU A 118 -17.23 22.15 -6.18
C LEU A 118 -16.58 22.95 -5.05
N GLU A 119 -15.85 24.01 -5.37
CA GLU A 119 -15.26 24.88 -4.34
C GLU A 119 -16.35 25.61 -3.53
N ALA A 120 -17.38 26.14 -4.17
CA ALA A 120 -18.51 26.76 -3.48
C ALA A 120 -19.26 25.77 -2.55
N ALA A 121 -19.47 24.53 -3.01
CA ALA A 121 -20.08 23.49 -2.19
C ALA A 121 -19.21 23.09 -0.98
N LYS A 122 -17.90 23.07 -1.17
CA LYS A 122 -16.92 22.77 -0.12
C LYS A 122 -16.92 23.85 0.97
N GLU A 123 -16.93 25.12 0.59
CA GLU A 123 -17.01 26.25 1.53
C GLU A 123 -18.31 26.20 2.35
N GLN A 124 -19.44 25.89 1.71
CA GLN A 124 -20.73 25.73 2.39
C GLN A 124 -20.71 24.57 3.39
N SER A 125 -20.05 23.45 3.06
CA SER A 125 -19.95 22.29 3.95
C SER A 125 -19.10 22.58 5.18
N VAL A 126 -18.03 23.37 5.03
CA VAL A 126 -17.16 23.79 6.14
C VAL A 126 -17.89 24.78 7.04
N SER A 127 -18.66 25.71 6.49
CA SER A 127 -19.44 26.69 7.25
C SER A 127 -20.54 26.04 8.10
N ARG A 128 -21.13 24.92 7.65
CA ARG A 128 -22.14 24.17 8.43
C ARG A 128 -21.58 23.39 9.62
N ARG A 129 -20.28 23.13 9.66
CA ARG A 129 -19.62 22.39 10.77
C ARG A 129 -19.11 23.30 11.88
N ARG A 130 -19.22 24.59 11.72
CA ARG A 130 -18.92 25.59 12.76
C ARG A 130 -20.20 26.01 13.50
#